data_ac12f14487e64d89e7c0823071f70efe
#
_entry.id   ac12f14487e64d89e7c0823071f70efe
#
_cell.length_a   1.000
_cell.length_b   1.000
_cell.length_c   1.000
_cell.angle_alpha   90.00
_cell.angle_beta   90.00
_cell.angle_gamma   90.00
#
_symmetry.space_group_name_H-M   'P 1'
#
loop_
_entity.id
_entity.type
_entity.pdbx_description
1 polymer ?
#
loop_
_entity_poly.entity_id
_entity_poly.type
_entity_poly.pdbx_seq_one_letter_code
_entity_poly.pdbx_strand_id
1 'polypeptide(L)'
;MQLVIPMSGVGQRFRDKGYKLPKPFIEISGKPIVQHVVEMFPGIEEVLFIVNKEHFEDTELRIESRLTKVCSNAKISVIDSHKLGPSWAILQASKDINLNSPVVVNYCDFACTWDFPAFRDELESGIDGLIATYSGFHPHMLRNAQYAYLKINDSGNLIDIQEKLSFTSKPMLEPASSGTYGFGTGQILLDAITEQISTGDSYNNEYYSSLTYKSMIASGQVIKKFEIGKFFQWGTPEDFEDFKAQKDFFTYILYYVITQVLNPYFPY
;
A
#
# COMPACT_ATOMS: atom_id res chain seq x y z
N MET A 1 5.25 -12.41 -11.73
CA MET A 1 4.85 -11.70 -10.47
C MET A 1 3.53 -11.02 -10.69
N GLN A 2 2.60 -11.09 -9.73
CA GLN A 2 1.29 -10.43 -9.77
C GLN A 2 1.22 -9.31 -8.73
N LEU A 3 0.71 -8.13 -9.11
CA LEU A 3 0.37 -7.03 -8.20
C LEU A 3 -1.12 -7.10 -7.85
N VAL A 4 -1.43 -7.21 -6.56
CA VAL A 4 -2.79 -7.25 -6.03
C VAL A 4 -3.06 -5.96 -5.25
N ILE A 5 -4.09 -5.22 -5.66
CA ILE A 5 -4.47 -3.94 -5.06
C ILE A 5 -5.87 -4.08 -4.45
N PRO A 6 -5.99 -4.39 -3.14
CA PRO A 6 -7.26 -4.39 -2.45
C PRO A 6 -7.77 -2.95 -2.27
N MET A 7 -8.85 -2.60 -2.94
CA MET A 7 -9.44 -1.26 -2.92
C MET A 7 -10.97 -1.30 -2.73
N SER A 8 -11.46 -2.35 -2.07
CA SER A 8 -12.89 -2.56 -1.81
C SER A 8 -13.44 -1.75 -0.62
N GLY A 9 -12.60 -1.00 0.09
CA GLY A 9 -13.02 -0.17 1.22
C GLY A 9 -14.00 0.93 0.80
N VAL A 10 -15.00 1.18 1.64
CA VAL A 10 -16.06 2.18 1.36
C VAL A 10 -15.57 3.64 1.42
N GLY A 11 -14.40 3.91 1.98
CA GLY A 11 -13.81 5.25 2.01
C GLY A 11 -14.59 6.27 2.86
N GLN A 12 -15.26 5.83 3.94
CA GLN A 12 -16.18 6.65 4.72
C GLN A 12 -15.58 7.99 5.16
N ARG A 13 -14.33 8.01 5.64
CA ARG A 13 -13.65 9.25 6.09
C ARG A 13 -13.59 10.33 5.01
N PHE A 14 -13.33 9.95 3.76
CA PHE A 14 -13.31 10.88 2.63
C PHE A 14 -14.71 11.34 2.25
N ARG A 15 -15.72 10.46 2.29
CA ARG A 15 -17.11 10.84 2.07
C ARG A 15 -17.59 11.87 3.10
N ASP A 16 -17.27 11.67 4.39
CA ASP A 16 -17.62 12.57 5.48
C ASP A 16 -17.00 13.97 5.31
N LYS A 17 -15.89 14.08 4.58
CA LYS A 17 -15.25 15.34 4.18
C LYS A 17 -15.73 15.91 2.85
N GLY A 18 -16.76 15.30 2.24
CA GLY A 18 -17.40 15.80 1.02
C GLY A 18 -16.74 15.33 -0.30
N TYR A 19 -15.80 14.40 -0.26
CA TYR A 19 -15.24 13.81 -1.48
C TYR A 19 -16.28 12.93 -2.16
N LYS A 20 -16.54 13.18 -3.45
CA LYS A 20 -17.54 12.46 -4.24
C LYS A 20 -17.02 11.13 -4.80
N LEU A 21 -15.73 11.05 -5.09
CA LEU A 21 -15.10 9.86 -5.64
C LEU A 21 -14.59 8.95 -4.50
N PRO A 22 -14.62 7.63 -4.67
CA PRO A 22 -13.90 6.71 -3.79
C PRO A 22 -12.41 7.07 -3.75
N LYS A 23 -11.78 6.89 -2.57
CA LYS A 23 -10.39 7.30 -2.30
C LYS A 23 -9.39 6.97 -3.42
N PRO A 24 -9.36 5.76 -4.03
CA PRO A 24 -8.39 5.44 -5.08
C PRO A 24 -8.47 6.33 -6.32
N PHE A 25 -9.62 7.00 -6.54
CA PHE A 25 -9.87 7.84 -7.71
C PHE A 25 -9.79 9.34 -7.42
N ILE A 26 -9.46 9.73 -6.19
CA ILE A 26 -9.15 11.12 -5.85
C ILE A 26 -7.82 11.47 -6.52
N GLU A 27 -7.74 12.68 -7.09
CA GLU A 27 -6.58 13.08 -7.89
C GLU A 27 -5.51 13.80 -7.07
N ILE A 28 -4.27 13.43 -7.34
CA ILE A 28 -3.06 14.12 -6.90
C ILE A 28 -2.26 14.47 -8.15
N SER A 29 -1.95 15.75 -8.32
CA SER A 29 -1.15 16.21 -9.46
C SER A 29 -1.72 15.81 -10.83
N GLY A 30 -3.06 15.78 -10.96
CA GLY A 30 -3.75 15.44 -12.21
C GLY A 30 -3.84 13.95 -12.51
N LYS A 31 -3.47 13.07 -11.55
CA LYS A 31 -3.58 11.61 -11.68
C LYS A 31 -4.33 11.04 -10.48
N PRO A 32 -5.20 10.03 -10.65
CA PRO A 32 -5.82 9.35 -9.53
C PRO A 32 -4.79 8.63 -8.64
N ILE A 33 -5.06 8.54 -7.35
CA ILE A 33 -4.15 7.86 -6.38
C ILE A 33 -3.77 6.46 -6.87
N VAL A 34 -4.71 5.67 -7.37
CA VAL A 34 -4.45 4.32 -7.85
C VAL A 34 -3.48 4.27 -9.03
N GLN A 35 -3.41 5.32 -9.84
CA GLN A 35 -2.42 5.41 -10.92
C GLN A 35 -1.01 5.62 -10.36
N HIS A 36 -0.83 6.49 -9.35
CA HIS A 36 0.44 6.63 -8.65
C HIS A 36 0.89 5.31 -8.02
N VAL A 37 -0.07 4.53 -7.49
CA VAL A 37 0.21 3.20 -6.93
C VAL A 37 0.75 2.26 -8.01
N VAL A 38 0.09 2.14 -9.16
CA VAL A 38 0.55 1.25 -10.23
C VAL A 38 1.90 1.69 -10.80
N GLU A 39 2.13 3.00 -10.92
CA GLU A 39 3.40 3.57 -11.41
C GLU A 39 4.61 3.25 -10.50
N MET A 40 4.40 2.82 -9.25
CA MET A 40 5.50 2.35 -8.38
C MET A 40 6.08 0.99 -8.82
N PHE A 41 5.40 0.26 -9.71
CA PHE A 41 5.73 -1.11 -10.12
C PHE A 41 6.07 -1.18 -11.63
N PRO A 42 7.17 -0.54 -12.08
CA PRO A 42 7.51 -0.53 -13.49
C PRO A 42 7.79 -1.94 -14.02
N GLY A 43 7.15 -2.28 -15.16
CA GLY A 43 7.32 -3.58 -15.81
C GLY A 43 6.51 -4.72 -15.21
N ILE A 44 5.59 -4.46 -14.27
CA ILE A 44 4.65 -5.48 -13.82
C ILE A 44 3.56 -5.68 -14.88
N GLU A 45 3.30 -6.94 -15.24
CA GLU A 45 2.37 -7.27 -16.31
C GLU A 45 1.01 -7.72 -15.80
N GLU A 46 0.98 -8.39 -14.65
CA GLU A 46 -0.24 -8.89 -14.03
C GLU A 46 -0.69 -7.98 -12.89
N VAL A 47 -1.76 -7.24 -13.10
CA VAL A 47 -2.37 -6.37 -12.07
C VAL A 47 -3.78 -6.84 -11.78
N LEU A 48 -4.10 -7.05 -10.51
CA LEU A 48 -5.43 -7.40 -10.02
C LEU A 48 -5.96 -6.28 -9.11
N PHE A 49 -7.03 -5.63 -9.52
CA PHE A 49 -7.79 -4.72 -8.66
C PHE A 49 -8.95 -5.47 -8.01
N ILE A 50 -9.08 -5.37 -6.69
CA ILE A 50 -10.21 -5.92 -5.94
C ILE A 50 -11.11 -4.77 -5.53
N VAL A 51 -12.29 -4.71 -6.11
CA VAL A 51 -13.22 -3.59 -5.98
C VAL A 51 -14.51 -3.98 -5.27
N ASN A 52 -15.12 -3.00 -4.64
CA ASN A 52 -16.41 -3.14 -3.99
C ASN A 52 -17.53 -3.15 -5.05
N LYS A 53 -18.46 -4.08 -4.93
CA LYS A 53 -19.59 -4.25 -5.85
C LYS A 53 -20.46 -3.00 -5.95
N GLU A 54 -20.78 -2.34 -4.83
CA GLU A 54 -21.59 -1.12 -4.84
C GLU A 54 -20.93 0.01 -5.64
N HIS A 55 -19.59 0.16 -5.52
CA HIS A 55 -18.86 1.13 -6.32
C HIS A 55 -18.78 0.72 -7.78
N PHE A 56 -18.65 -0.59 -8.06
CA PHE A 56 -18.51 -1.09 -9.43
C PHE A 56 -19.79 -0.95 -10.22
N GLU A 57 -20.94 -1.20 -9.57
CA GLU A 57 -22.28 -1.13 -10.19
C GLU A 57 -22.79 0.33 -10.30
N ASP A 58 -22.20 1.27 -9.57
CA ASP A 58 -22.53 2.70 -9.69
C ASP A 58 -22.04 3.27 -11.03
N THR A 59 -22.97 3.49 -11.93
CA THR A 59 -22.70 3.97 -13.30
C THR A 59 -22.06 5.36 -13.35
N GLU A 60 -22.25 6.20 -12.32
CA GLU A 60 -21.63 7.54 -12.25
C GLU A 60 -20.14 7.43 -11.94
N LEU A 61 -19.74 6.43 -11.14
CA LEU A 61 -18.35 6.23 -10.76
C LEU A 61 -17.50 5.68 -11.92
N ARG A 62 -18.07 4.94 -12.87
CA ARG A 62 -17.39 4.38 -14.06
C ARG A 62 -16.08 3.67 -13.70
N ILE A 63 -16.11 2.82 -12.67
CA ILE A 63 -14.92 2.19 -12.06
C ILE A 63 -14.11 1.42 -13.11
N GLU A 64 -14.75 0.57 -13.89
CA GLU A 64 -14.09 -0.23 -14.93
C GLU A 64 -13.34 0.64 -15.94
N SER A 65 -14.00 1.67 -16.48
CA SER A 65 -13.38 2.61 -17.43
C SER A 65 -12.21 3.38 -16.82
N ARG A 66 -12.29 3.75 -15.54
CA ARG A 66 -11.18 4.42 -14.83
C ARG A 66 -10.00 3.50 -14.64
N LEU A 67 -10.23 2.25 -14.21
CA LEU A 67 -9.16 1.28 -14.00
C LEU A 67 -8.51 0.84 -15.32
N THR A 68 -9.29 0.67 -16.38
CA THR A 68 -8.75 0.38 -17.73
C THR A 68 -7.84 1.49 -18.25
N LYS A 69 -8.11 2.75 -17.89
CA LYS A 69 -7.20 3.87 -18.23
C LYS A 69 -5.90 3.84 -17.43
N VAL A 70 -5.93 3.35 -16.19
CA VAL A 70 -4.74 3.20 -15.33
C VAL A 70 -3.87 2.03 -15.80
N CYS A 71 -4.51 0.89 -16.09
CA CYS A 71 -3.84 -0.33 -16.55
C CYS A 71 -4.79 -1.10 -17.48
N SER A 72 -4.53 -1.07 -18.78
CA SER A 72 -5.45 -1.56 -19.81
C SER A 72 -5.66 -3.08 -19.79
N ASN A 73 -4.70 -3.83 -19.27
CA ASN A 73 -4.73 -5.29 -19.17
C ASN A 73 -4.95 -5.81 -17.74
N ALA A 74 -5.30 -4.91 -16.81
CA ALA A 74 -5.57 -5.33 -15.44
C ALA A 74 -6.83 -6.18 -15.35
N LYS A 75 -6.79 -7.16 -14.43
CA LYS A 75 -7.96 -7.92 -14.01
C LYS A 75 -8.70 -7.18 -12.90
N ILE A 76 -10.02 -7.23 -12.93
CA ILE A 76 -10.87 -6.63 -11.89
C ILE A 76 -11.68 -7.74 -11.23
N SER A 77 -11.50 -7.93 -9.94
CA SER A 77 -12.32 -8.82 -9.13
C SER A 77 -13.33 -7.99 -8.33
N VAL A 78 -14.60 -8.26 -8.56
CA VAL A 78 -15.72 -7.58 -7.87
C VAL A 78 -16.16 -8.45 -6.70
N ILE A 79 -16.15 -7.88 -5.49
CA ILE A 79 -16.54 -8.56 -4.25
C ILE A 79 -17.64 -7.80 -3.53
N ASP A 80 -18.41 -8.49 -2.69
CA ASP A 80 -19.44 -7.85 -1.88
C ASP A 80 -18.81 -6.89 -0.85
N SER A 81 -19.57 -5.84 -0.49
CA SER A 81 -19.15 -4.86 0.51
C SER A 81 -18.92 -5.50 1.87
N HIS A 82 -17.80 -5.17 2.52
CA HIS A 82 -17.47 -5.66 3.85
C HIS A 82 -16.61 -4.64 4.62
N LYS A 83 -16.43 -4.90 5.92
CA LYS A 83 -15.55 -4.11 6.82
C LYS A 83 -14.49 -4.99 7.50
N LEU A 84 -14.14 -6.12 6.87
CA LEU A 84 -13.26 -7.13 7.46
C LEU A 84 -11.78 -6.97 7.04
N GLY A 85 -11.45 -5.88 6.36
CA GLY A 85 -10.06 -5.55 6.03
C GLY A 85 -9.53 -6.17 4.72
N PRO A 86 -8.29 -5.84 4.35
CA PRO A 86 -7.71 -6.18 3.04
C PRO A 86 -7.46 -7.67 2.82
N SER A 87 -7.05 -8.43 3.86
CA SER A 87 -6.85 -9.89 3.72
C SER A 87 -8.17 -10.61 3.40
N TRP A 88 -9.27 -10.19 4.01
CA TRP A 88 -10.59 -10.74 3.68
C TRP A 88 -10.96 -10.45 2.22
N ALA A 89 -10.70 -9.23 1.75
CA ALA A 89 -10.94 -8.88 0.34
C ALA A 89 -10.15 -9.78 -0.61
N ILE A 90 -8.88 -10.03 -0.31
CA ILE A 90 -8.02 -10.90 -1.12
C ILE A 90 -8.56 -12.34 -1.13
N LEU A 91 -8.99 -12.85 0.03
CA LEU A 91 -9.58 -14.20 0.11
C LEU A 91 -10.83 -14.33 -0.76
N GLN A 92 -11.71 -13.31 -0.77
CA GLN A 92 -12.90 -13.30 -1.65
C GLN A 92 -12.54 -13.29 -3.14
N ALA A 93 -11.36 -12.76 -3.49
CA ALA A 93 -10.83 -12.73 -4.84
C ALA A 93 -9.84 -13.88 -5.16
N SER A 94 -9.75 -14.89 -4.31
CA SER A 94 -8.73 -15.97 -4.36
C SER A 94 -8.62 -16.67 -5.72
N LYS A 95 -9.74 -16.85 -6.43
CA LYS A 95 -9.79 -17.44 -7.79
C LYS A 95 -8.97 -16.67 -8.83
N ASP A 96 -8.67 -15.40 -8.56
CA ASP A 96 -7.98 -14.49 -9.46
C ASP A 96 -6.49 -14.31 -9.05
N ILE A 97 -6.06 -14.95 -7.97
CA ILE A 97 -4.67 -14.95 -7.51
C ILE A 97 -3.86 -16.01 -8.28
N ASN A 98 -2.69 -15.62 -8.76
CA ASN A 98 -1.74 -16.54 -9.38
C ASN A 98 -0.99 -17.34 -8.31
N LEU A 99 -1.35 -18.60 -8.13
CA LEU A 99 -0.85 -19.43 -7.02
C LEU A 99 0.64 -19.76 -7.12
N ASN A 100 1.19 -19.79 -8.34
CA ASN A 100 2.52 -20.35 -8.60
C ASN A 100 3.61 -19.30 -8.83
N SER A 101 3.28 -18.02 -8.77
CA SER A 101 4.23 -16.92 -8.95
C SER A 101 4.24 -15.99 -7.75
N PRO A 102 5.31 -15.21 -7.56
CA PRO A 102 5.35 -14.19 -6.53
C PRO A 102 4.18 -13.21 -6.64
N VAL A 103 3.63 -12.84 -5.49
CA VAL A 103 2.54 -11.88 -5.37
C VAL A 103 2.95 -10.71 -4.49
N VAL A 104 2.66 -9.50 -4.96
CA VAL A 104 2.81 -8.28 -4.16
C VAL A 104 1.42 -7.71 -3.87
N VAL A 105 1.06 -7.64 -2.60
CA VAL A 105 -0.12 -6.91 -2.13
C VAL A 105 0.29 -5.48 -1.83
N ASN A 106 -0.37 -4.51 -2.47
CA ASN A 106 -0.12 -3.09 -2.20
C ASN A 106 -1.41 -2.35 -1.90
N TYR A 107 -1.45 -1.62 -0.80
CA TYR A 107 -2.62 -0.80 -0.48
C TYR A 107 -2.74 0.39 -1.44
N CYS A 108 -3.95 0.88 -1.62
CA CYS A 108 -4.29 1.85 -2.68
C CYS A 108 -4.24 3.31 -2.21
N ASP A 109 -3.46 3.66 -1.18
CA ASP A 109 -3.57 4.95 -0.51
C ASP A 109 -2.24 5.61 -0.14
N PHE A 110 -1.18 5.24 -0.83
CA PHE A 110 0.15 5.83 -0.68
C PHE A 110 0.96 5.69 -1.96
N ALA A 111 2.08 6.41 -2.03
CA ALA A 111 3.17 6.13 -2.97
C ALA A 111 4.52 6.18 -2.25
N CYS A 112 5.54 5.62 -2.87
CA CYS A 112 6.92 5.72 -2.39
C CYS A 112 7.91 5.84 -3.55
N THR A 113 9.12 6.29 -3.23
CA THR A 113 10.27 6.12 -4.12
C THR A 113 11.04 4.90 -3.66
N TRP A 114 11.36 3.98 -4.56
CA TRP A 114 12.08 2.76 -4.24
C TRP A 114 12.71 2.12 -5.46
N ASP A 115 13.57 1.17 -5.24
CA ASP A 115 14.13 0.31 -6.28
C ASP A 115 13.25 -0.95 -6.42
N PHE A 116 12.15 -0.83 -7.18
CA PHE A 116 11.26 -1.98 -7.39
C PHE A 116 11.96 -3.16 -8.09
N PRO A 117 12.81 -2.97 -9.10
CA PRO A 117 13.61 -4.06 -9.64
C PRO A 117 14.38 -4.85 -8.57
N ALA A 118 15.09 -4.17 -7.66
CA ALA A 118 15.80 -4.85 -6.57
C ALA A 118 14.85 -5.57 -5.60
N PHE A 119 13.70 -4.97 -5.26
CA PHE A 119 12.67 -5.64 -4.47
C PHE A 119 12.16 -6.91 -5.13
N ARG A 120 11.87 -6.84 -6.44
CA ARG A 120 11.42 -7.98 -7.22
C ARG A 120 12.47 -9.09 -7.23
N ASP A 121 13.72 -8.76 -7.53
CA ASP A 121 14.81 -9.71 -7.62
C ASP A 121 15.05 -10.41 -6.26
N GLU A 122 14.93 -9.68 -5.14
CA GLU A 122 15.01 -10.26 -3.80
C GLU A 122 13.81 -11.18 -3.51
N LEU A 123 12.60 -10.81 -3.84
CA LEU A 123 11.42 -11.65 -3.64
C LEU A 123 11.48 -12.91 -4.52
N GLU A 124 12.00 -12.83 -5.74
CA GLU A 124 12.17 -13.95 -6.66
C GLU A 124 13.40 -14.83 -6.33
N SER A 125 14.24 -14.43 -5.36
CA SER A 125 15.39 -15.24 -4.92
C SER A 125 15.04 -16.50 -4.13
N GLY A 126 13.75 -16.72 -3.84
CA GLY A 126 13.24 -17.90 -3.15
C GLY A 126 12.98 -17.68 -1.65
N ILE A 127 12.87 -16.43 -1.20
CA ILE A 127 12.36 -16.12 0.15
C ILE A 127 10.84 -16.24 0.17
N ASP A 128 10.28 -16.53 1.36
CA ASP A 128 8.83 -16.71 1.52
C ASP A 128 8.07 -15.39 1.59
N GLY A 129 8.71 -14.33 2.12
CA GLY A 129 8.07 -13.03 2.26
C GLY A 129 9.05 -11.86 2.28
N LEU A 130 8.58 -10.69 1.81
CA LEU A 130 9.34 -9.44 1.78
C LEU A 130 8.41 -8.26 2.08
N ILE A 131 8.74 -7.45 3.09
CA ILE A 131 7.93 -6.32 3.50
C ILE A 131 8.66 -5.02 3.18
N ALA A 132 8.05 -4.16 2.36
CA ALA A 132 8.57 -2.83 2.11
C ALA A 132 8.39 -1.95 3.34
N THR A 133 9.48 -1.38 3.85
CA THR A 133 9.54 -0.66 5.11
C THR A 133 10.19 0.71 4.96
N TYR A 134 9.83 1.59 5.87
CA TYR A 134 10.51 2.85 6.09
C TYR A 134 10.91 2.98 7.56
N SER A 135 11.89 3.83 7.84
CA SER A 135 12.32 4.22 9.17
C SER A 135 12.56 5.72 9.24
N GLY A 136 12.76 6.27 10.43
CA GLY A 136 12.94 7.70 10.64
C GLY A 136 11.62 8.45 10.86
N PHE A 137 11.73 9.78 10.91
CA PHE A 137 10.56 10.64 11.14
C PHE A 137 9.65 10.72 9.91
N HIS A 138 8.36 10.50 10.14
CA HIS A 138 7.30 10.79 9.19
C HIS A 138 6.20 11.62 9.85
N PRO A 139 5.58 12.60 9.15
CA PRO A 139 4.61 13.53 9.73
C PRO A 139 3.42 12.86 10.44
N HIS A 140 2.95 11.71 9.95
CA HIS A 140 1.86 10.98 10.60
C HIS A 140 2.19 10.50 12.03
N MET A 141 3.48 10.30 12.36
CA MET A 141 3.91 9.87 13.70
C MET A 141 3.63 10.93 14.77
N LEU A 142 3.37 12.18 14.38
CA LEU A 142 2.91 13.23 15.28
C LEU A 142 1.48 13.03 15.77
N ARG A 143 0.70 12.15 15.12
CA ARG A 143 -0.69 11.86 15.47
C ARG A 143 -0.81 10.52 16.18
N ASN A 144 -0.70 9.42 15.45
CA ASN A 144 -0.84 8.06 15.96
C ASN A 144 -0.01 7.07 15.13
N ALA A 145 0.35 5.93 15.71
CA ALA A 145 0.87 4.79 14.95
C ALA A 145 -0.21 4.31 13.96
N GLN A 146 0.09 4.40 12.68
CA GLN A 146 -0.87 4.10 11.61
C GLN A 146 -0.53 2.81 10.85
N TYR A 147 0.67 2.27 11.05
CA TYR A 147 1.25 1.18 10.25
C TYR A 147 1.74 0.05 11.13
N ALA A 148 2.00 -1.10 10.54
CA ALA A 148 2.59 -2.23 11.24
C ALA A 148 4.09 -1.99 11.49
N TYR A 149 4.56 -2.30 12.69
CA TYR A 149 5.96 -2.24 13.08
C TYR A 149 6.57 -3.64 13.08
N LEU A 150 7.82 -3.73 12.63
CA LEU A 150 8.54 -4.98 12.45
C LEU A 150 9.64 -5.12 13.50
N LYS A 151 9.76 -6.33 14.06
CA LYS A 151 10.90 -6.72 14.88
C LYS A 151 11.79 -7.64 14.05
N ILE A 152 13.03 -7.23 13.84
CA ILE A 152 14.02 -7.90 12.97
C ILE A 152 15.15 -8.45 13.85
N ASN A 153 15.65 -9.65 13.56
CA ASN A 153 16.82 -10.21 14.21
C ASN A 153 18.12 -9.73 13.55
N ASP A 154 19.27 -10.09 14.14
CA ASP A 154 20.60 -9.70 13.65
C ASP A 154 20.93 -10.24 12.25
N SER A 155 20.23 -11.28 11.79
CA SER A 155 20.34 -11.83 10.44
C SER A 155 19.44 -11.14 9.41
N GLY A 156 18.69 -10.11 9.81
CA GLY A 156 17.80 -9.37 8.94
C GLY A 156 16.42 -10.01 8.71
N ASN A 157 16.11 -11.11 9.40
CA ASN A 157 14.83 -11.80 9.28
C ASN A 157 13.79 -11.23 10.23
N LEU A 158 12.54 -11.20 9.78
CA LEU A 158 11.39 -10.83 10.59
C LEU A 158 11.14 -11.89 11.68
N ILE A 159 11.03 -11.44 12.92
CA ILE A 159 10.73 -12.33 14.07
C ILE A 159 9.41 -12.00 14.76
N ASP A 160 8.88 -10.80 14.55
CA ASP A 160 7.54 -10.40 15.00
C ASP A 160 7.04 -9.17 14.23
N ILE A 161 5.71 -8.99 14.19
CA ILE A 161 5.05 -7.85 13.56
C ILE A 161 3.80 -7.47 14.36
N GLN A 162 3.60 -6.17 14.57
CA GLN A 162 2.44 -5.63 15.29
C GLN A 162 1.74 -4.57 14.47
N GLU A 163 0.43 -4.72 14.27
CA GLU A 163 -0.38 -3.73 13.57
C GLU A 163 -0.67 -2.54 14.48
N LYS A 164 -0.29 -1.34 14.02
CA LYS A 164 -0.53 -0.04 14.68
C LYS A 164 0.00 0.07 16.12
N LEU A 165 0.99 -0.73 16.44
CA LEU A 165 1.61 -0.75 17.75
C LEU A 165 3.13 -0.93 17.59
N SER A 166 3.90 0.05 18.11
CA SER A 166 5.35 0.02 18.15
C SER A 166 5.84 -0.92 19.26
N PHE A 167 6.98 -1.59 19.05
CA PHE A 167 7.63 -2.45 20.04
C PHE A 167 8.32 -1.65 21.15
N THR A 168 8.69 -0.40 20.87
CA THR A 168 9.41 0.46 21.82
C THR A 168 8.76 1.83 21.93
N SER A 169 9.24 2.65 22.85
CA SER A 169 8.85 4.06 22.97
C SER A 169 9.44 4.98 21.89
N LYS A 170 10.22 4.43 20.96
CA LYS A 170 10.90 5.16 19.89
C LYS A 170 10.53 4.63 18.50
N PRO A 171 9.27 4.76 18.06
CA PRO A 171 8.78 4.18 16.80
C PRO A 171 9.58 4.62 15.57
N MET A 172 10.19 5.81 15.60
CA MET A 172 11.05 6.29 14.51
C MET A 172 12.29 5.44 14.25
N LEU A 173 12.73 4.65 15.24
CA LEU A 173 13.89 3.78 15.12
C LEU A 173 13.55 2.36 14.70
N GLU A 174 12.25 2.07 14.57
CA GLU A 174 11.76 0.76 14.19
C GLU A 174 11.37 0.77 12.71
N PRO A 175 11.60 -0.32 11.96
CA PRO A 175 11.06 -0.44 10.61
C PRO A 175 9.54 -0.54 10.69
N ALA A 176 8.86 0.37 9.97
CA ALA A 176 7.42 0.37 9.81
C ALA A 176 7.05 -0.04 8.39
N SER A 177 6.02 -0.84 8.23
CA SER A 177 5.50 -1.25 6.92
C SER A 177 4.95 -0.03 6.16
N SER A 178 5.24 0.06 4.86
CA SER A 178 4.63 1.07 3.99
C SER A 178 3.19 0.71 3.55
N GLY A 179 2.80 -0.56 3.68
CA GLY A 179 1.57 -1.11 3.11
C GLY A 179 1.81 -1.92 1.83
N THR A 180 3.07 -2.26 1.54
CA THR A 180 3.49 -3.16 0.45
C THR A 180 4.03 -4.45 1.04
N TYR A 181 3.46 -5.57 0.63
CA TYR A 181 3.71 -6.90 1.18
C TYR A 181 3.99 -7.90 0.06
N GLY A 182 5.19 -8.45 -0.01
CA GLY A 182 5.61 -9.48 -0.96
C GLY A 182 5.47 -10.89 -0.38
N PHE A 183 4.95 -11.80 -1.19
CA PHE A 183 4.84 -13.23 -0.89
C PHE A 183 5.51 -14.02 -1.99
N GLY A 184 6.33 -15.01 -1.63
CA GLY A 184 7.09 -15.82 -2.59
C GLY A 184 6.22 -16.54 -3.61
N THR A 185 4.98 -16.87 -3.26
CA THR A 185 3.92 -17.35 -4.18
C THR A 185 2.54 -16.91 -3.73
N GLY A 186 1.56 -16.92 -4.64
CA GLY A 186 0.15 -16.68 -4.29
C GLY A 186 -0.42 -17.78 -3.38
N GLN A 187 0.11 -19.00 -3.44
CA GLN A 187 -0.28 -20.07 -2.51
C GLN A 187 0.12 -19.70 -1.08
N ILE A 188 1.35 -19.25 -0.85
CA ILE A 188 1.82 -18.76 0.47
C ILE A 188 0.91 -17.64 0.99
N LEU A 189 0.55 -16.67 0.14
CA LEU A 189 -0.38 -15.60 0.50
C LEU A 189 -1.72 -16.14 0.98
N LEU A 190 -2.35 -17.04 0.20
CA LEU A 190 -3.69 -17.56 0.53
C LEU A 190 -3.68 -18.46 1.76
N ASP A 191 -2.65 -19.27 1.95
CA ASP A 191 -2.47 -20.11 3.15
C ASP A 191 -2.32 -19.22 4.40
N ALA A 192 -1.48 -18.19 4.33
CA ALA A 192 -1.27 -17.27 5.43
C ALA A 192 -2.54 -16.46 5.77
N ILE A 193 -3.32 -16.03 4.79
CA ILE A 193 -4.63 -15.38 5.01
C ILE A 193 -5.62 -16.35 5.64
N THR A 194 -5.68 -17.59 5.16
CA THR A 194 -6.59 -18.61 5.68
C THR A 194 -6.30 -18.88 7.14
N GLU A 195 -5.03 -19.03 7.49
CA GLU A 195 -4.61 -19.23 8.88
C GLU A 195 -4.91 -18.00 9.74
N GLN A 196 -4.62 -16.79 9.27
CA GLN A 196 -4.96 -15.54 9.97
C GLN A 196 -6.44 -15.47 10.32
N ILE A 197 -7.32 -15.82 9.38
CA ILE A 197 -8.78 -15.77 9.59
C ILE A 197 -9.24 -16.88 10.52
N SER A 198 -8.66 -18.08 10.41
CA SER A 198 -8.99 -19.24 11.25
C SER A 198 -8.65 -18.99 12.72
N THR A 199 -7.54 -18.30 12.99
CA THR A 199 -7.08 -17.93 14.33
C THR A 199 -7.73 -16.65 14.87
N GLY A 200 -8.40 -15.87 13.99
CA GLY A 200 -9.01 -14.59 14.36
C GLY A 200 -7.99 -13.47 14.59
N ASP A 201 -6.75 -13.61 14.07
CA ASP A 201 -5.71 -12.59 14.24
C ASP A 201 -6.03 -11.33 13.44
N SER A 202 -6.62 -10.37 14.11
CA SER A 202 -7.17 -9.12 13.53
C SER A 202 -6.89 -7.92 14.42
N TYR A 203 -6.94 -6.73 13.85
CA TYR A 203 -6.87 -5.48 14.61
C TYR A 203 -8.16 -4.68 14.37
N ASN A 204 -8.89 -4.36 15.44
CA ASN A 204 -10.21 -3.71 15.38
C ASN A 204 -11.21 -4.42 14.45
N ASN A 205 -11.24 -5.76 14.49
CA ASN A 205 -12.07 -6.62 13.62
C ASN A 205 -11.74 -6.51 12.12
N GLU A 206 -10.56 -6.02 11.77
CA GLU A 206 -10.06 -6.00 10.39
C GLU A 206 -8.84 -6.90 10.25
N TYR A 207 -8.82 -7.73 9.22
CA TYR A 207 -7.71 -8.62 8.84
C TYR A 207 -6.73 -7.85 7.94
N TYR A 208 -5.65 -7.33 8.54
CA TYR A 208 -4.59 -6.63 7.82
C TYR A 208 -3.57 -7.59 7.22
N SER A 209 -3.09 -7.32 6.01
CA SER A 209 -2.09 -8.17 5.35
C SER A 209 -0.76 -8.25 6.10
N SER A 210 -0.43 -7.26 6.94
CA SER A 210 0.72 -7.31 7.85
C SER A 210 0.67 -8.48 8.81
N LEU A 211 -0.52 -8.81 9.33
CA LEU A 211 -0.69 -9.84 10.35
C LEU A 211 -0.59 -11.26 9.78
N THR A 212 -0.70 -11.46 8.45
CA THR A 212 -0.47 -12.77 7.83
C THR A 212 0.93 -13.31 8.09
N TYR A 213 1.90 -12.41 8.26
CA TYR A 213 3.28 -12.80 8.52
C TYR A 213 3.50 -13.46 9.88
N LYS A 214 2.59 -13.33 10.84
CA LYS A 214 2.69 -14.04 12.12
C LYS A 214 2.60 -15.55 11.95
N SER A 215 1.66 -16.03 11.15
CA SER A 215 1.55 -17.45 10.83
C SER A 215 2.74 -17.97 10.03
N MET A 216 3.24 -17.15 9.10
CA MET A 216 4.44 -17.47 8.33
C MET A 216 5.69 -17.60 9.22
N ILE A 217 5.88 -16.67 10.19
CA ILE A 217 6.96 -16.76 11.17
C ILE A 217 6.82 -18.05 12.01
N ALA A 218 5.62 -18.34 12.50
CA ALA A 218 5.35 -19.53 13.30
C ALA A 218 5.63 -20.84 12.54
N SER A 219 5.47 -20.83 11.23
CA SER A 219 5.77 -21.94 10.32
C SER A 219 7.26 -22.02 9.91
N GLY A 220 8.11 -21.13 10.43
CA GLY A 220 9.54 -21.12 10.12
C GLY A 220 9.91 -20.57 8.75
N GLN A 221 9.01 -19.86 8.08
CA GLN A 221 9.24 -19.23 6.79
C GLN A 221 10.19 -18.03 6.91
N VAL A 222 10.96 -17.78 5.86
CA VAL A 222 11.96 -16.71 5.81
C VAL A 222 11.33 -15.43 5.25
N ILE A 223 11.16 -14.45 6.13
CA ILE A 223 10.64 -13.13 5.76
C ILE A 223 11.70 -12.07 6.03
N LYS A 224 11.88 -11.16 5.09
CA LYS A 224 12.81 -10.03 5.22
C LYS A 224 12.12 -8.68 5.11
N LYS A 225 12.82 -7.62 5.48
CA LYS A 225 12.42 -6.24 5.18
C LYS A 225 13.18 -5.71 3.97
N PHE A 226 12.52 -4.85 3.19
CA PHE A 226 13.14 -4.06 2.13
C PHE A 226 12.91 -2.57 2.42
N GLU A 227 13.97 -1.77 2.48
CA GLU A 227 13.85 -0.36 2.83
C GLU A 227 13.54 0.49 1.60
N ILE A 228 12.46 1.29 1.69
CA ILE A 228 12.07 2.23 0.65
C ILE A 228 12.73 3.60 0.86
N GLY A 229 12.73 4.45 -0.16
CA GLY A 229 13.27 5.81 -0.08
C GLY A 229 12.31 6.77 0.61
N LYS A 230 11.47 7.48 -0.16
CA LYS A 230 10.47 8.42 0.36
C LYS A 230 9.11 7.75 0.43
N PHE A 231 8.36 8.03 1.49
CA PHE A 231 7.00 7.52 1.70
C PHE A 231 6.01 8.69 1.69
N PHE A 232 5.00 8.63 0.82
CA PHE A 232 3.95 9.63 0.65
C PHE A 232 2.61 8.99 0.94
N GLN A 233 2.01 9.32 2.07
CA GLN A 233 0.75 8.71 2.49
C GLN A 233 -0.45 9.61 2.19
N TRP A 234 -1.57 8.96 1.83
CA TRP A 234 -2.85 9.59 1.50
C TRP A 234 -4.02 8.80 2.09
N GLY A 235 -3.76 8.12 3.20
CA GLY A 235 -4.69 7.17 3.83
C GLY A 235 -5.88 7.83 4.50
N THR A 236 -5.70 9.08 4.97
CA THR A 236 -6.75 9.90 5.57
C THR A 236 -6.91 11.23 4.82
N PRO A 237 -8.08 11.90 4.93
CA PRO A 237 -8.24 13.25 4.39
C PRO A 237 -7.19 14.24 4.91
N GLU A 238 -6.83 14.12 6.19
CA GLU A 238 -5.83 14.97 6.84
C GLU A 238 -4.45 14.77 6.21
N ASP A 239 -4.01 13.52 6.02
CA ASP A 239 -2.72 13.21 5.38
C ASP A 239 -2.70 13.70 3.93
N PHE A 240 -3.83 13.56 3.24
CA PHE A 240 -3.98 14.01 1.85
C PHE A 240 -3.87 15.54 1.73
N GLU A 241 -4.55 16.30 2.59
CA GLU A 241 -4.48 17.77 2.57
C GLU A 241 -3.11 18.28 3.04
N ASP A 242 -2.49 17.66 4.04
CA ASP A 242 -1.12 17.97 4.47
C ASP A 242 -0.12 17.77 3.31
N PHE A 243 -0.25 16.67 2.58
CA PHE A 243 0.59 16.42 1.40
C PHE A 243 0.41 17.48 0.32
N LYS A 244 -0.83 17.88 0.03
CA LYS A 244 -1.11 18.96 -0.95
C LYS A 244 -0.47 20.27 -0.53
N ALA A 245 -0.65 20.67 0.74
CA ALA A 245 -0.07 21.90 1.26
C ALA A 245 1.46 21.90 1.19
N GLN A 246 2.11 20.79 1.55
CA GLN A 246 3.56 20.63 1.44
C GLN A 246 4.03 20.71 -0.01
N LYS A 247 3.34 20.00 -0.92
CA LYS A 247 3.66 20.04 -2.35
C LYS A 247 3.58 21.47 -2.91
N ASP A 248 2.51 22.20 -2.60
CA ASP A 248 2.30 23.56 -3.08
C ASP A 248 3.38 24.50 -2.54
N PHE A 249 3.75 24.37 -1.27
CA PHE A 249 4.85 25.10 -0.66
C PHE A 249 6.19 24.82 -1.35
N PHE A 250 6.56 23.55 -1.57
CA PHE A 250 7.82 23.21 -2.24
C PHE A 250 7.82 23.62 -3.71
N THR A 251 6.68 23.57 -4.40
CA THR A 251 6.55 24.09 -5.77
C THR A 251 6.80 25.60 -5.82
N TYR A 252 6.24 26.34 -4.86
CA TYR A 252 6.47 27.78 -4.74
C TYR A 252 7.95 28.10 -4.46
N ILE A 253 8.58 27.40 -3.52
CA ILE A 253 10.00 27.59 -3.21
C ILE A 253 10.88 27.28 -4.42
N LEU A 254 10.60 26.19 -5.13
CA LEU A 254 11.35 25.82 -6.34
C LEU A 254 11.21 26.88 -7.43
N TYR A 255 9.98 27.37 -7.65
CA TYR A 255 9.73 28.47 -8.60
C TYR A 255 10.51 29.74 -8.19
N TYR A 256 10.46 30.12 -6.91
CA TYR A 256 11.18 31.29 -6.41
C TYR A 256 12.70 31.14 -6.59
N VAL A 257 13.28 29.99 -6.25
CA VAL A 257 14.72 29.73 -6.42
C VAL A 257 15.11 29.79 -7.91
N ILE A 258 14.36 29.18 -8.80
CA ILE A 258 14.64 29.18 -10.23
C ILE A 258 14.58 30.61 -10.79
N THR A 259 13.52 31.35 -10.45
CA THR A 259 13.26 32.67 -11.05
C THR A 259 14.10 33.78 -10.43
N GLN A 260 14.33 33.75 -9.14
CA GLN A 260 14.98 34.86 -8.43
C GLN A 260 16.47 34.61 -8.13
N VAL A 261 16.88 33.36 -7.99
CA VAL A 261 18.25 33.02 -7.59
C VAL A 261 19.08 32.52 -8.77
N LEU A 262 18.53 31.60 -9.55
CA LEU A 262 19.27 30.95 -10.65
C LEU A 262 19.14 31.71 -11.99
N ASN A 263 18.12 32.51 -12.17
CA ASN A 263 17.93 33.28 -13.39
C ASN A 263 17.60 34.77 -13.11
N PRO A 264 18.59 35.56 -12.63
CA PRO A 264 18.40 36.97 -12.30
C PRO A 264 18.08 37.88 -13.52
N TYR A 265 18.06 37.34 -14.76
CA TYR A 265 17.82 38.07 -15.99
C TYR A 265 16.39 37.94 -16.55
N PHE A 266 15.43 37.33 -15.83
CA PHE A 266 14.02 37.40 -16.17
C PHE A 266 13.36 38.60 -15.44
N PRO A 267 13.20 39.75 -16.11
CA PRO A 267 12.36 40.83 -15.56
C PRO A 267 10.89 40.39 -15.67
N TYR A 268 10.08 40.84 -14.70
CA TYR A 268 8.64 40.67 -14.61
C TYR A 268 7.89 41.01 -15.92
#